data_b2dfafde41caecdf63d848a23f2ebb4e
#
_entry.id   b2dfafde41caecdf63d848a23f2ebb4e
#
_cell.length_a   1.000
_cell.length_b   1.000
_cell.length_c   1.000
_cell.angle_alpha   90.00
_cell.angle_beta   90.00
_cell.angle_gamma   90.00
#
_symmetry.space_group_name_H-M   'P 1'
#
loop_
_entity.id
_entity.type
_entity.pdbx_description
1 polymer ?
#
loop_
_entity_poly.entity_id
_entity_poly.type
_entity_poly.pdbx_seq_one_letter_code
_entity_poly.pdbx_strand_id
1 'polypeptide(L)'
;MTGASAGAPVRPPAALSRTGARVERQPLARFTTLGVGGEAEVWFVGTHEQLAEAMEQPYRVLGGGSNLVIADEGVPERVIRLSGPFAERDLEPDPALSAGDGVVTGWVGGGVPLPGLIRALQKLGLSNLEGTVGIPAQVGGAVWMNAGTRYGEMFDGLHTIEIVTPAGVRQVTPDDLNWGYRNSGIPRTHVVTRVRLKLRRSTPEAVLERMEHADVARKGQPKMKTPGCAFKNPRTPEFPDGVSAGRLIDQAGLKGTRVGNAMISPDHANFIVNLGGATAADVHALLHLIRERVGVAMELEYELWPEQALSAPERA
;
A
#
# COMPACT_ATOMS: atom_id res chain seq x y z
N MET A 1 -31.96 -30.05 23.93
CA MET A 1 -31.16 -28.87 24.32
C MET A 1 -30.90 -28.07 23.04
N THR A 2 -31.66 -27.02 22.86
CA THR A 2 -31.63 -26.16 21.66
C THR A 2 -30.52 -25.13 21.84
N GLY A 3 -29.46 -25.27 21.05
CA GLY A 3 -28.38 -24.29 21.02
C GLY A 3 -28.85 -22.97 20.37
N ALA A 4 -28.89 -21.92 21.16
CA ALA A 4 -29.14 -20.56 20.67
C ALA A 4 -27.96 -20.14 19.79
N SER A 5 -28.22 -19.94 18.51
CA SER A 5 -27.34 -19.26 17.57
C SER A 5 -27.16 -17.81 18.06
N ALA A 6 -25.97 -17.46 18.51
CA ALA A 6 -25.62 -16.08 18.79
C ALA A 6 -25.68 -15.29 17.46
N GLY A 7 -26.72 -14.46 17.33
CA GLY A 7 -26.87 -13.57 16.17
C GLY A 7 -25.65 -12.68 15.99
N ALA A 8 -25.18 -12.56 14.76
CA ALA A 8 -24.11 -11.63 14.43
C ALA A 8 -24.47 -10.21 14.92
N PRO A 9 -23.53 -9.45 15.49
CA PRO A 9 -23.81 -8.10 15.99
C PRO A 9 -24.38 -7.24 14.86
N VAL A 10 -25.56 -6.65 15.12
CA VAL A 10 -26.22 -5.71 14.19
C VAL A 10 -25.31 -4.49 14.06
N ARG A 11 -24.79 -4.26 12.86
CA ARG A 11 -24.00 -3.06 12.56
C ARG A 11 -24.84 -1.81 12.76
N PRO A 12 -24.32 -0.79 13.45
CA PRO A 12 -24.97 0.52 13.42
C PRO A 12 -25.09 1.01 11.96
N PRO A 13 -26.17 1.69 11.60
CA PRO A 13 -26.32 2.24 10.26
C PRO A 13 -25.16 3.21 9.94
N ALA A 14 -24.74 3.23 8.66
CA ALA A 14 -23.77 4.20 8.19
C ALA A 14 -24.27 5.63 8.46
N ALA A 15 -23.46 6.45 9.09
CA ALA A 15 -23.72 7.87 9.26
C ALA A 15 -23.24 8.63 8.02
N LEU A 16 -23.86 9.76 7.73
CA LEU A 16 -23.33 10.72 6.76
C LEU A 16 -22.67 11.87 7.53
N SER A 17 -21.50 12.31 7.04
CA SER A 17 -20.85 13.52 7.51
C SER A 17 -21.59 14.79 7.04
N ARG A 18 -21.16 15.96 7.46
CA ARG A 18 -21.73 17.26 7.07
C ARG A 18 -21.72 17.46 5.53
N THR A 19 -20.67 16.99 4.85
CA THR A 19 -20.52 17.05 3.38
C THR A 19 -21.04 15.81 2.67
N GLY A 20 -21.68 14.87 3.39
CA GLY A 20 -22.27 13.67 2.82
C GLY A 20 -21.30 12.51 2.61
N ALA A 21 -20.10 12.53 3.21
CA ALA A 21 -19.25 11.35 3.22
C ALA A 21 -19.88 10.24 4.07
N ARG A 22 -19.80 9.01 3.60
CA ARG A 22 -20.23 7.83 4.36
C ARG A 22 -19.21 7.53 5.46
N VAL A 23 -19.68 7.45 6.70
CA VAL A 23 -18.86 7.21 7.89
C VAL A 23 -19.34 5.94 8.58
N GLU A 24 -18.43 5.02 8.85
CA GLU A 24 -18.75 3.75 9.50
C GLU A 24 -17.63 3.34 10.47
N ARG A 25 -18.00 2.80 11.63
CA ARG A 25 -17.04 2.12 12.50
C ARG A 25 -16.84 0.69 12.01
N GLN A 26 -15.61 0.32 11.68
CA GLN A 26 -15.29 -0.97 11.07
C GLN A 26 -13.94 -1.53 11.52
N PRO A 27 -13.80 -2.88 11.60
CA PRO A 27 -12.51 -3.52 11.80
C PRO A 27 -11.63 -3.31 10.56
N LEU A 28 -10.47 -2.70 10.76
CA LEU A 28 -9.51 -2.38 9.70
C LEU A 28 -8.87 -3.62 9.06
N ALA A 29 -8.88 -4.77 9.77
CA ALA A 29 -8.47 -6.07 9.24
C ALA A 29 -9.12 -6.42 7.89
N ARG A 30 -10.34 -5.90 7.62
CA ARG A 30 -11.06 -6.12 6.35
C ARG A 30 -10.44 -5.38 5.17
N PHE A 31 -9.64 -4.37 5.44
CA PHE A 31 -9.03 -3.48 4.46
C PHE A 31 -7.52 -3.67 4.35
N THR A 32 -6.93 -4.63 5.08
CA THR A 32 -5.51 -4.96 5.00
C THR A 32 -5.30 -6.33 4.34
N THR A 33 -4.24 -6.47 3.56
CA THR A 33 -3.86 -7.75 2.95
C THR A 33 -3.37 -8.76 3.97
N LEU A 34 -2.87 -8.30 5.11
CA LEU A 34 -2.51 -9.15 6.26
C LEU A 34 -3.75 -9.70 6.99
N GLY A 35 -4.85 -8.98 6.95
CA GLY A 35 -6.07 -9.34 7.68
C GLY A 35 -5.97 -9.13 9.19
N VAL A 36 -5.18 -8.15 9.62
CA VAL A 36 -4.97 -7.71 11.01
C VAL A 36 -5.36 -6.25 11.13
N GLY A 37 -5.87 -5.84 12.28
CA GLY A 37 -6.24 -4.46 12.62
C GLY A 37 -7.61 -4.36 13.29
N GLY A 38 -7.66 -3.67 14.42
CA GLY A 38 -8.86 -3.41 15.19
C GLY A 38 -9.77 -2.37 14.53
N GLU A 39 -10.72 -1.86 15.30
CA GLU A 39 -11.75 -0.95 14.78
C GLU A 39 -11.29 0.50 14.69
N ALA A 40 -11.80 1.21 13.68
CA ALA A 40 -11.69 2.64 13.56
C ALA A 40 -12.93 3.26 12.92
N GLU A 41 -13.03 4.58 13.00
CA GLU A 41 -13.99 5.37 12.23
C GLU A 41 -13.48 5.54 10.81
N VAL A 42 -14.15 4.91 9.84
CA VAL A 42 -13.75 4.89 8.42
C VAL A 42 -14.62 5.87 7.62
N TRP A 43 -13.99 6.84 6.98
CA TRP A 43 -14.59 7.83 6.12
C TRP A 43 -14.38 7.47 4.65
N PHE A 44 -15.46 7.26 3.91
CA PHE A 44 -15.42 7.00 2.47
C PHE A 44 -15.64 8.32 1.74
N VAL A 45 -14.58 8.88 1.18
CA VAL A 45 -14.58 10.22 0.59
C VAL A 45 -14.40 10.15 -0.94
N GLY A 46 -15.22 10.91 -1.67
CA GLY A 46 -15.22 10.95 -3.12
C GLY A 46 -15.06 12.37 -3.69
N THR A 47 -15.12 13.40 -2.84
CA THR A 47 -14.96 14.80 -3.26
C THR A 47 -13.93 15.53 -2.39
N HIS A 48 -13.44 16.67 -2.90
CA HIS A 48 -12.49 17.50 -2.15
C HIS A 48 -13.10 18.08 -0.86
N GLU A 49 -14.41 18.42 -0.88
CA GLU A 49 -15.13 18.93 0.30
C GLU A 49 -15.24 17.84 1.38
N GLN A 50 -15.58 16.61 0.99
CA GLN A 50 -15.60 15.46 1.93
C GLN A 50 -14.23 15.18 2.51
N LEU A 51 -13.19 15.25 1.68
CA LEU A 51 -11.81 15.05 2.13
C LEU A 51 -11.37 16.15 3.08
N ALA A 52 -11.66 17.41 2.77
CA ALA A 52 -11.33 18.55 3.65
C ALA A 52 -12.01 18.39 5.02
N GLU A 53 -13.29 18.01 5.09
CA GLU A 53 -13.97 17.72 6.36
C GLU A 53 -13.33 16.56 7.11
N ALA A 54 -12.95 15.48 6.43
CA ALA A 54 -12.30 14.35 7.06
C ALA A 54 -10.93 14.72 7.67
N MET A 55 -10.24 15.68 7.06
CA MET A 55 -8.92 16.18 7.51
C MET A 55 -8.99 17.23 8.64
N GLU A 56 -10.18 17.68 9.06
CA GLU A 56 -10.34 18.63 10.21
C GLU A 56 -9.90 18.05 11.55
N GLN A 57 -9.80 16.74 11.67
CA GLN A 57 -9.34 16.02 12.85
C GLN A 57 -8.14 15.14 12.50
N PRO A 58 -7.36 14.65 13.45
CA PRO A 58 -6.30 13.69 13.18
C PRO A 58 -6.78 12.52 12.29
N TYR A 59 -6.05 12.22 11.24
CA TYR A 59 -6.45 11.22 10.24
C TYR A 59 -5.29 10.39 9.75
N ARG A 60 -5.64 9.24 9.16
CA ARG A 60 -4.76 8.35 8.40
C ARG A 60 -5.42 8.00 7.07
N VAL A 61 -4.62 7.84 6.02
CA VAL A 61 -5.14 7.46 4.70
C VAL A 61 -4.90 5.98 4.47
N LEU A 62 -5.98 5.23 4.24
CA LEU A 62 -5.93 3.80 4.01
C LEU A 62 -6.22 3.49 2.54
N GLY A 63 -5.19 3.14 1.80
CA GLY A 63 -5.29 2.62 0.43
C GLY A 63 -5.67 1.13 0.39
N GLY A 64 -4.92 0.34 -0.37
CA GLY A 64 -5.12 -1.12 -0.47
C GLY A 64 -4.73 -1.92 0.77
N GLY A 65 -4.14 -1.31 1.78
CA GLY A 65 -3.72 -1.96 3.02
C GLY A 65 -2.66 -3.06 2.82
N SER A 66 -1.87 -2.94 1.76
CA SER A 66 -0.91 -3.98 1.36
C SER A 66 0.50 -3.79 1.93
N ASN A 67 0.69 -2.78 2.78
CA ASN A 67 1.96 -2.50 3.46
C ASN A 67 1.73 -2.10 4.93
N LEU A 68 0.60 -2.51 5.52
CA LEU A 68 0.18 -2.05 6.84
C LEU A 68 0.11 -3.18 7.85
N VAL A 69 0.58 -2.90 9.06
CA VAL A 69 0.27 -3.63 10.29
C VAL A 69 -0.44 -2.66 11.23
N ILE A 70 -1.70 -2.93 11.54
CA ILE A 70 -2.54 -2.05 12.35
C ILE A 70 -2.79 -2.74 13.68
N ALA A 71 -2.67 -2.00 14.78
CA ALA A 71 -2.88 -2.51 16.14
C ALA A 71 -4.22 -3.23 16.30
N ASP A 72 -4.23 -4.21 17.17
CA ASP A 72 -5.43 -5.03 17.46
C ASP A 72 -6.55 -4.20 18.10
N GLU A 73 -6.21 -3.12 18.80
CA GLU A 73 -7.13 -2.14 19.37
C GLU A 73 -7.70 -1.18 18.30
N GLY A 74 -7.10 -1.14 17.11
CA GLY A 74 -7.40 -0.17 16.07
C GLY A 74 -6.65 1.13 16.24
N VAL A 75 -7.20 2.22 15.68
CA VAL A 75 -6.62 3.57 15.78
C VAL A 75 -7.69 4.58 16.15
N PRO A 76 -7.35 5.60 16.97
CA PRO A 76 -8.30 6.63 17.38
C PRO A 76 -8.55 7.68 16.28
N GLU A 77 -7.61 7.83 15.33
CA GLU A 77 -7.71 8.77 14.24
C GLU A 77 -8.79 8.35 13.23
N ARG A 78 -9.34 9.32 12.50
CA ARG A 78 -10.19 9.04 11.33
C ARG A 78 -9.40 8.28 10.27
N VAL A 79 -9.99 7.25 9.71
CA VAL A 79 -9.37 6.48 8.61
C VAL A 79 -10.05 6.86 7.30
N ILE A 80 -9.34 7.57 6.45
CA ILE A 80 -9.83 8.05 5.15
C ILE A 80 -9.61 6.98 4.09
N ARG A 81 -10.67 6.61 3.37
CA ARG A 81 -10.64 5.77 2.17
C ARG A 81 -11.21 6.52 0.98
N LEU A 82 -10.44 6.60 -0.09
CA LEU A 82 -10.89 7.20 -1.34
C LEU A 82 -11.95 6.32 -2.01
N SER A 83 -13.03 6.94 -2.49
CA SER A 83 -14.20 6.27 -3.08
C SER A 83 -14.82 7.13 -4.17
N GLY A 84 -15.94 6.69 -4.79
CA GLY A 84 -16.61 7.45 -5.84
C GLY A 84 -15.66 7.96 -6.91
N PRO A 85 -15.73 9.26 -7.31
CA PRO A 85 -14.85 9.83 -8.33
C PRO A 85 -13.35 9.63 -8.08
N PHE A 86 -12.91 9.58 -6.80
CA PHE A 86 -11.52 9.28 -6.48
C PHE A 86 -11.14 7.79 -6.63
N ALA A 87 -12.09 6.92 -7.02
CA ALA A 87 -11.87 5.52 -7.36
C ALA A 87 -12.22 5.19 -8.82
N GLU A 88 -12.42 6.21 -9.64
CA GLU A 88 -12.67 6.11 -11.08
C GLU A 88 -11.38 6.33 -11.89
N ARG A 89 -11.38 5.92 -13.14
CA ARG A 89 -10.25 6.11 -14.05
C ARG A 89 -10.71 6.55 -15.43
N ASP A 90 -10.04 7.55 -15.93
CA ASP A 90 -10.10 8.00 -17.33
C ASP A 90 -8.74 7.68 -17.98
N LEU A 91 -8.72 6.75 -18.93
CA LEU A 91 -7.53 6.31 -19.65
C LEU A 91 -7.46 6.87 -21.08
N GLU A 92 -8.41 7.72 -21.46
CA GLU A 92 -8.36 8.40 -22.74
C GLU A 92 -7.14 9.32 -22.79
N PRO A 93 -6.42 9.34 -23.94
CA PRO A 93 -5.30 10.26 -24.11
C PRO A 93 -5.76 11.71 -24.03
N ASP A 94 -5.09 12.52 -23.19
CA ASP A 94 -5.26 13.97 -23.21
C ASP A 94 -4.49 14.54 -24.44
N PRO A 95 -5.19 15.07 -25.44
CA PRO A 95 -4.54 15.50 -26.69
C PRO A 95 -3.63 16.72 -26.51
N ALA A 96 -3.87 17.51 -25.45
CA ALA A 96 -3.03 18.69 -25.16
C ALA A 96 -1.68 18.31 -24.51
N LEU A 97 -1.60 17.13 -23.91
CA LEU A 97 -0.42 16.66 -23.16
C LEU A 97 0.28 15.48 -23.83
N SER A 98 -0.38 14.80 -24.80
CA SER A 98 0.17 13.66 -25.51
C SER A 98 0.90 14.11 -26.78
N ALA A 99 2.05 13.50 -27.08
CA ALA A 99 2.82 13.80 -28.30
C ALA A 99 3.57 12.56 -28.81
N GLY A 100 3.58 12.38 -30.12
CA GLY A 100 4.24 11.22 -30.76
C GLY A 100 3.66 9.89 -30.28
N ASP A 101 4.51 8.99 -29.80
CA ASP A 101 4.14 7.73 -29.16
C ASP A 101 3.82 7.87 -27.66
N GLY A 102 4.08 9.05 -27.10
CA GLY A 102 3.77 9.39 -25.72
C GLY A 102 2.28 9.64 -25.51
N VAL A 103 1.72 9.06 -24.46
CA VAL A 103 0.33 9.22 -24.03
C VAL A 103 0.30 9.73 -22.61
N VAL A 104 -0.38 10.86 -22.39
CA VAL A 104 -0.77 11.30 -21.04
C VAL A 104 -2.28 11.06 -20.91
N THR A 105 -2.66 10.32 -19.88
CA THR A 105 -4.08 9.94 -19.67
C THR A 105 -4.90 11.09 -19.09
N GLY A 106 -6.21 10.95 -19.10
CA GLY A 106 -7.11 11.63 -18.19
C GLY A 106 -6.78 11.30 -16.72
N TRP A 107 -7.65 11.66 -15.79
CA TRP A 107 -7.39 11.44 -14.37
C TRP A 107 -7.68 10.00 -13.92
N VAL A 108 -6.75 9.42 -13.20
CA VAL A 108 -6.88 8.12 -12.53
C VAL A 108 -6.93 8.37 -11.02
N GLY A 109 -8.00 8.00 -10.37
CA GLY A 109 -8.22 8.20 -8.94
C GLY A 109 -7.27 7.38 -8.06
N GLY A 110 -6.86 7.96 -6.93
CA GLY A 110 -6.00 7.31 -5.95
C GLY A 110 -6.61 6.05 -5.31
N GLY A 111 -7.94 5.95 -5.31
CA GLY A 111 -8.68 4.77 -4.85
C GLY A 111 -8.79 3.64 -5.88
N VAL A 112 -8.32 3.82 -7.11
CA VAL A 112 -8.34 2.79 -8.16
C VAL A 112 -7.43 1.61 -7.77
N PRO A 113 -7.92 0.35 -7.81
CA PRO A 113 -7.07 -0.82 -7.60
C PRO A 113 -5.99 -0.95 -8.67
N LEU A 114 -4.72 -0.91 -8.29
CA LEU A 114 -3.58 -0.99 -9.21
C LEU A 114 -3.60 -2.24 -10.10
N PRO A 115 -3.91 -3.47 -9.61
CA PRO A 115 -3.98 -4.64 -10.48
C PRO A 115 -5.03 -4.51 -11.59
N GLY A 116 -6.13 -3.84 -11.32
CA GLY A 116 -7.19 -3.55 -12.31
C GLY A 116 -6.74 -2.51 -13.33
N LEU A 117 -6.00 -1.50 -12.90
CA LEU A 117 -5.42 -0.49 -13.76
C LEU A 117 -4.42 -1.11 -14.75
N ILE A 118 -3.44 -1.89 -14.25
CA ILE A 118 -2.40 -2.51 -15.09
C ILE A 118 -3.00 -3.42 -16.15
N ARG A 119 -4.03 -4.21 -15.81
CA ARG A 119 -4.75 -5.02 -16.81
C ARG A 119 -5.50 -4.18 -17.84
N ALA A 120 -6.04 -3.03 -17.47
CA ALA A 120 -6.69 -2.13 -18.43
C ALA A 120 -5.68 -1.49 -19.38
N LEU A 121 -4.53 -1.04 -18.87
CA LEU A 121 -3.43 -0.51 -19.70
C LEU A 121 -2.92 -1.56 -20.69
N GLN A 122 -2.75 -2.81 -20.26
CA GLN A 122 -2.36 -3.92 -21.12
C GLN A 122 -3.34 -4.10 -22.28
N LYS A 123 -4.66 -4.13 -22.03
CA LYS A 123 -5.68 -4.27 -23.07
C LYS A 123 -5.69 -3.11 -24.07
N LEU A 124 -5.29 -1.93 -23.64
CA LEU A 124 -5.19 -0.73 -24.49
C LEU A 124 -3.83 -0.62 -25.21
N GLY A 125 -2.89 -1.54 -24.97
CA GLY A 125 -1.54 -1.46 -25.52
C GLY A 125 -0.76 -0.26 -24.98
N LEU A 126 -0.99 0.12 -23.73
CA LEU A 126 -0.30 1.24 -23.05
C LEU A 126 0.75 0.70 -22.08
N SER A 127 2.00 1.10 -22.28
CA SER A 127 3.21 0.62 -21.62
C SER A 127 3.77 1.68 -20.66
N ASN A 128 4.60 1.28 -19.74
CA ASN A 128 5.46 2.03 -18.81
C ASN A 128 5.16 1.79 -17.31
N LEU A 129 4.20 0.89 -16.98
CA LEU A 129 3.90 0.53 -15.59
C LEU A 129 3.92 -1.00 -15.35
N GLU A 130 4.43 -1.78 -16.29
CA GLU A 130 4.47 -3.25 -16.21
C GLU A 130 5.26 -3.74 -15.00
N GLY A 131 6.28 -2.99 -14.56
CA GLY A 131 7.07 -3.29 -13.36
C GLY A 131 6.27 -3.30 -12.06
N THR A 132 5.04 -2.77 -12.07
CA THR A 132 4.15 -2.75 -10.91
C THR A 132 3.13 -3.90 -10.90
N VAL A 133 3.21 -4.83 -11.88
CA VAL A 133 2.31 -5.97 -11.98
C VAL A 133 2.26 -6.77 -10.69
N GLY A 134 1.06 -7.21 -10.30
CA GLY A 134 0.85 -8.06 -9.12
C GLY A 134 0.94 -7.34 -7.76
N ILE A 135 1.27 -6.05 -7.68
CA ILE A 135 1.27 -5.28 -6.42
C ILE A 135 -0.18 -5.03 -5.99
N PRO A 136 -0.62 -5.53 -4.81
CA PRO A 136 -2.03 -5.46 -4.39
C PRO A 136 -2.38 -4.11 -3.74
N ALA A 137 -1.99 -3.00 -4.37
CA ALA A 137 -2.19 -1.64 -3.87
C ALA A 137 -3.38 -0.94 -4.53
N GLN A 138 -3.79 0.20 -3.97
CA GLN A 138 -4.50 1.25 -4.69
C GLN A 138 -3.49 2.29 -5.22
N VAL A 139 -3.85 3.00 -6.30
CA VAL A 139 -2.96 3.95 -6.99
C VAL A 139 -2.38 4.98 -6.03
N GLY A 140 -3.18 5.62 -5.16
CA GLY A 140 -2.69 6.63 -4.22
C GLY A 140 -1.63 6.09 -3.26
N GLY A 141 -1.85 4.88 -2.70
CA GLY A 141 -0.86 4.22 -1.85
C GLY A 141 0.38 3.76 -2.61
N ALA A 142 0.21 3.30 -3.86
CA ALA A 142 1.34 2.92 -4.71
C ALA A 142 2.22 4.14 -5.07
N VAL A 143 1.61 5.30 -5.34
CA VAL A 143 2.33 6.56 -5.57
C VAL A 143 3.02 7.01 -4.30
N TRP A 144 2.32 7.02 -3.15
CA TRP A 144 2.88 7.47 -1.88
C TRP A 144 4.13 6.68 -1.47
N MET A 145 4.13 5.36 -1.71
CA MET A 145 5.27 4.46 -1.45
C MET A 145 6.30 4.42 -2.59
N ASN A 146 6.04 5.03 -3.74
CA ASN A 146 6.75 4.72 -4.98
C ASN A 146 6.89 3.20 -5.17
N ALA A 147 5.75 2.52 -5.16
CA ALA A 147 5.70 1.06 -5.21
C ALA A 147 6.24 0.53 -6.54
N GLY A 148 7.03 -0.53 -6.49
CA GLY A 148 7.63 -1.11 -7.69
C GLY A 148 8.38 -2.39 -7.42
N THR A 149 8.97 -2.93 -8.47
CA THR A 149 9.89 -4.06 -8.46
C THR A 149 11.18 -3.66 -9.15
N ARG A 150 12.13 -4.59 -9.30
CA ARG A 150 13.35 -4.35 -10.09
C ARG A 150 13.10 -4.06 -11.59
N TYR A 151 11.86 -4.20 -12.05
CA TYR A 151 11.47 -3.99 -13.44
C TYR A 151 10.73 -2.66 -13.67
N GLY A 152 10.62 -1.82 -12.65
CA GLY A 152 10.01 -0.50 -12.72
C GLY A 152 9.17 -0.18 -11.49
N GLU A 153 8.87 1.09 -11.32
CA GLU A 153 8.15 1.64 -10.18
C GLU A 153 7.10 2.68 -10.60
N MET A 154 6.25 3.09 -9.68
CA MET A 154 5.12 3.98 -10.00
C MET A 154 5.57 5.30 -10.64
N PHE A 155 6.67 5.89 -10.17
CA PHE A 155 7.15 7.18 -10.67
C PHE A 155 7.61 7.15 -12.12
N ASP A 156 7.97 5.99 -12.67
CA ASP A 156 8.30 5.84 -14.10
C ASP A 156 7.14 6.21 -15.03
N GLY A 157 5.91 5.99 -14.56
CA GLY A 157 4.68 6.22 -15.32
C GLY A 157 3.85 7.42 -14.85
N LEU A 158 4.38 8.33 -14.03
CA LEU A 158 3.64 9.51 -13.56
C LEU A 158 3.93 10.73 -14.43
N HIS A 159 2.87 11.49 -14.75
CA HIS A 159 2.96 12.83 -15.36
C HIS A 159 2.61 13.90 -14.32
N THR A 160 1.41 13.83 -13.73
CA THR A 160 0.92 14.81 -12.76
C THR A 160 0.28 14.08 -11.59
N ILE A 161 0.52 14.58 -10.40
CA ILE A 161 -0.04 14.07 -9.15
C ILE A 161 -0.87 15.19 -8.52
N GLU A 162 -2.16 14.94 -8.28
CA GLU A 162 -2.99 15.84 -7.48
C GLU A 162 -2.92 15.43 -6.02
N ILE A 163 -2.54 16.39 -5.20
CA ILE A 163 -2.36 16.21 -3.76
C ILE A 163 -3.28 17.18 -3.03
N VAL A 164 -4.05 16.69 -2.07
CA VAL A 164 -4.74 17.54 -1.11
C VAL A 164 -3.87 17.71 0.13
N THR A 165 -3.65 18.94 0.50
CA THR A 165 -2.85 19.36 1.67
C THR A 165 -3.77 20.11 2.65
N PRO A 166 -3.33 20.35 3.90
CA PRO A 166 -4.06 21.24 4.81
C PRO A 166 -4.31 22.66 4.24
N ALA A 167 -3.48 23.11 3.28
CA ALA A 167 -3.60 24.41 2.62
C ALA A 167 -4.46 24.38 1.34
N GLY A 168 -4.97 23.20 0.94
CA GLY A 168 -5.80 23.03 -0.25
C GLY A 168 -5.22 22.08 -1.29
N VAL A 169 -5.83 22.06 -2.47
CA VAL A 169 -5.47 21.18 -3.59
C VAL A 169 -4.25 21.73 -4.33
N ARG A 170 -3.30 20.86 -4.64
CA ARG A 170 -2.11 21.18 -5.44
C ARG A 170 -1.90 20.10 -6.51
N GLN A 171 -1.35 20.53 -7.65
CA GLN A 171 -0.83 19.61 -8.66
C GLN A 171 0.69 19.76 -8.69
N VAL A 172 1.37 18.61 -8.70
CA VAL A 172 2.83 18.51 -8.75
C VAL A 172 3.23 17.48 -9.81
N THR A 173 4.45 17.57 -10.29
CA THR A 173 5.07 16.57 -11.15
C THR A 173 6.10 15.76 -10.36
N PRO A 174 6.60 14.63 -10.87
CA PRO A 174 7.73 13.93 -10.25
C PRO A 174 8.95 14.83 -9.99
N ASP A 175 9.22 15.81 -10.85
CA ASP A 175 10.37 16.72 -10.75
C ASP A 175 10.23 17.71 -9.57
N ASP A 176 9.02 17.91 -9.04
CA ASP A 176 8.76 18.75 -7.87
C ASP A 176 8.98 18.01 -6.53
N LEU A 177 9.28 16.70 -6.56
CA LEU A 177 9.34 15.82 -5.40
C LEU A 177 10.73 15.21 -5.22
N ASN A 178 11.16 15.07 -3.97
CA ASN A 178 12.39 14.32 -3.65
C ASN A 178 12.07 12.83 -3.46
N TRP A 179 11.75 12.16 -4.57
CA TRP A 179 11.39 10.76 -4.58
C TRP A 179 12.59 9.81 -4.75
N GLY A 180 12.39 8.56 -4.42
CA GLY A 180 13.40 7.51 -4.58
C GLY A 180 12.86 6.15 -4.16
N TYR A 181 13.74 5.20 -3.91
CA TYR A 181 13.37 3.84 -3.52
C TYR A 181 12.46 3.81 -2.29
N ARG A 182 11.22 3.34 -2.48
CA ARG A 182 10.17 3.26 -1.44
C ARG A 182 9.86 4.60 -0.77
N ASN A 183 9.97 5.67 -1.51
CA ASN A 183 9.71 7.03 -1.03
C ASN A 183 9.24 7.93 -2.17
N SER A 184 8.10 8.57 -2.03
CA SER A 184 7.61 9.57 -2.99
C SER A 184 8.03 11.00 -2.66
N GLY A 185 8.56 11.25 -1.46
CA GLY A 185 8.76 12.61 -0.96
C GLY A 185 7.46 13.34 -0.54
N ILE A 186 6.30 12.68 -0.64
CA ILE A 186 5.00 13.27 -0.28
C ILE A 186 4.80 13.13 1.25
N PRO A 187 4.58 14.24 2.00
CA PRO A 187 4.35 14.18 3.44
C PRO A 187 3.10 13.36 3.82
N ARG A 188 3.10 12.75 5.01
CA ARG A 188 1.97 11.95 5.54
C ARG A 188 0.69 12.75 5.75
N THR A 189 0.80 14.07 5.89
CA THR A 189 -0.34 15.00 5.98
C THR A 189 -0.96 15.35 4.63
N HIS A 190 -0.47 14.75 3.56
CA HIS A 190 -0.97 15.00 2.20
C HIS A 190 -1.63 13.75 1.66
N VAL A 191 -2.70 13.93 0.88
CA VAL A 191 -3.48 12.84 0.29
C VAL A 191 -3.37 12.87 -1.21
N VAL A 192 -2.86 11.81 -1.82
CA VAL A 192 -2.86 11.63 -3.28
C VAL A 192 -4.26 11.25 -3.71
N THR A 193 -4.99 12.17 -4.34
CA THR A 193 -6.39 11.99 -4.75
C THR A 193 -6.52 11.40 -6.15
N ARG A 194 -5.67 11.81 -7.08
CA ARG A 194 -5.65 11.29 -8.45
C ARG A 194 -4.33 11.61 -9.14
N VAL A 195 -4.05 10.90 -10.23
CA VAL A 195 -2.85 11.09 -11.05
C VAL A 195 -3.19 11.11 -12.53
N ARG A 196 -2.33 11.73 -13.34
CA ARG A 196 -2.24 11.49 -14.79
C ARG A 196 -1.04 10.60 -15.05
N LEU A 197 -1.21 9.61 -15.91
CA LEU A 197 -0.14 8.67 -16.26
C LEU A 197 0.59 9.12 -17.53
N LYS A 198 1.90 8.93 -17.55
CA LYS A 198 2.78 9.14 -18.70
C LYS A 198 3.16 7.76 -19.27
N LEU A 199 2.55 7.41 -20.36
CA LEU A 199 2.61 6.08 -20.98
C LEU A 199 3.17 6.16 -22.39
N ARG A 200 3.41 5.01 -23.01
CA ARG A 200 3.83 4.85 -24.41
C ARG A 200 2.89 3.91 -25.13
N ARG A 201 2.61 4.21 -26.39
CA ARG A 201 1.84 3.30 -27.25
C ARG A 201 2.66 2.04 -27.54
N SER A 202 2.00 0.91 -27.50
CA SER A 202 2.53 -0.42 -27.79
C SER A 202 1.40 -1.30 -28.30
N THR A 203 1.60 -2.61 -28.37
CA THR A 203 0.53 -3.56 -28.60
C THR A 203 0.13 -4.28 -27.31
N PRO A 204 -1.13 -4.73 -27.18
CA PRO A 204 -1.56 -5.51 -26.01
C PRO A 204 -0.68 -6.73 -25.74
N GLU A 205 -0.22 -7.41 -26.79
CA GLU A 205 0.63 -8.60 -26.71
C GLU A 205 2.01 -8.26 -26.16
N ALA A 206 2.64 -7.18 -26.65
CA ALA A 206 3.95 -6.75 -26.20
C ALA A 206 3.93 -6.22 -24.76
N VAL A 207 2.82 -5.58 -24.34
CA VAL A 207 2.64 -5.19 -22.92
C VAL A 207 2.46 -6.43 -22.05
N LEU A 208 1.69 -7.44 -22.51
CA LEU A 208 1.51 -8.69 -21.77
C LEU A 208 2.84 -9.43 -21.57
N GLU A 209 3.65 -9.55 -22.59
CA GLU A 209 4.99 -10.17 -22.51
C GLU A 209 5.86 -9.50 -21.46
N ARG A 210 5.89 -8.15 -21.43
CA ARG A 210 6.62 -7.40 -20.40
C ARG A 210 6.05 -7.60 -18.99
N MET A 211 4.73 -7.70 -18.84
CA MET A 211 4.09 -8.01 -17.58
C MET A 211 4.46 -9.42 -17.08
N GLU A 212 4.45 -10.43 -17.95
CA GLU A 212 4.85 -11.80 -17.62
C GLU A 212 6.32 -11.86 -17.21
N HIS A 213 7.19 -11.12 -17.92
CA HIS A 213 8.60 -10.98 -17.54
C HIS A 213 8.76 -10.32 -16.16
N ALA A 214 8.02 -9.25 -15.89
CA ALA A 214 8.06 -8.56 -14.60
C ALA A 214 7.47 -9.40 -13.45
N ASP A 215 6.45 -10.23 -13.72
CA ASP A 215 5.85 -11.12 -12.72
C ASP A 215 6.82 -12.21 -12.22
N VAL A 216 7.88 -12.51 -12.97
CA VAL A 216 8.96 -13.39 -12.51
C VAL A 216 9.60 -12.88 -11.22
N ALA A 217 9.65 -11.56 -10.99
CA ALA A 217 10.13 -10.98 -9.74
C ALA A 217 9.32 -11.42 -8.51
N ARG A 218 8.10 -11.90 -8.71
CA ARG A 218 7.19 -12.34 -7.66
C ARG A 218 7.19 -13.85 -7.44
N LYS A 219 7.93 -14.60 -8.25
CA LYS A 219 8.12 -16.05 -8.04
C LYS A 219 8.76 -16.29 -6.68
N GLY A 220 8.20 -17.21 -5.91
CA GLY A 220 8.66 -17.51 -4.55
C GLY A 220 8.09 -16.57 -3.46
N GLN A 221 7.21 -15.62 -3.80
CA GLN A 221 6.46 -14.90 -2.78
C GLN A 221 5.32 -15.76 -2.23
N PRO A 222 5.02 -15.67 -0.92
CA PRO A 222 3.95 -16.46 -0.32
C PRO A 222 2.58 -16.07 -0.88
N LYS A 223 1.70 -17.06 -1.02
CA LYS A 223 0.30 -16.88 -1.44
C LYS A 223 -0.65 -16.59 -0.26
N MET A 224 -0.15 -16.68 0.96
CA MET A 224 -0.89 -16.39 2.19
C MET A 224 -1.08 -14.89 2.41
N LYS A 225 -1.99 -14.52 3.31
CA LYS A 225 -2.20 -13.14 3.73
C LYS A 225 -0.92 -12.55 4.30
N THR A 226 -0.45 -11.43 3.72
CA THR A 226 0.80 -10.77 4.09
C THR A 226 0.75 -9.30 3.65
N PRO A 227 1.46 -8.38 4.33
CA PRO A 227 1.60 -7.00 3.87
C PRO A 227 2.82 -6.78 2.96
N GLY A 228 3.39 -7.85 2.36
CA GLY A 228 4.57 -7.75 1.51
C GLY A 228 5.89 -7.94 2.25
N CYS A 229 6.95 -7.26 1.80
CA CYS A 229 8.26 -7.27 2.44
C CYS A 229 8.25 -6.49 3.76
N ALA A 230 8.81 -7.08 4.82
CA ALA A 230 8.86 -6.45 6.14
C ALA A 230 9.94 -5.35 6.23
N PHE A 231 11.07 -5.55 5.58
CA PHE A 231 12.22 -4.64 5.64
C PHE A 231 12.67 -4.23 4.25
N LYS A 232 13.13 -2.99 4.13
CA LYS A 232 13.86 -2.52 2.95
C LYS A 232 15.19 -3.26 2.83
N ASN A 233 15.68 -3.40 1.60
CA ASN A 233 17.00 -3.94 1.36
C ASN A 233 18.05 -2.96 1.89
N PRO A 234 18.87 -3.34 2.91
CA PRO A 234 19.83 -2.42 3.50
C PRO A 234 20.98 -2.12 2.56
N ARG A 235 21.44 -0.87 2.61
CA ARG A 235 22.73 -0.41 2.08
C ARG A 235 23.55 0.08 3.26
N THR A 236 24.66 -0.56 3.53
CA THR A 236 25.55 -0.25 4.65
C THR A 236 26.99 -0.18 4.15
N PRO A 237 27.96 0.30 4.95
CA PRO A 237 29.38 0.22 4.57
C PRO A 237 29.86 -1.19 4.27
N GLU A 238 29.27 -2.21 4.92
CA GLU A 238 29.55 -3.63 4.67
C GLU A 238 28.92 -4.12 3.33
N PHE A 239 27.80 -3.52 2.94
CA PHE A 239 27.06 -3.85 1.71
C PHE A 239 26.76 -2.58 0.90
N PRO A 240 27.80 -1.95 0.28
CA PRO A 240 27.62 -0.67 -0.41
C PRO A 240 26.69 -0.75 -1.62
N ASP A 241 26.64 -1.88 -2.30
CA ASP A 241 25.74 -2.16 -3.42
C ASP A 241 24.34 -2.65 -2.95
N GLY A 242 24.17 -2.80 -1.65
CA GLY A 242 22.96 -3.33 -1.04
C GLY A 242 22.97 -4.85 -0.93
N VAL A 243 22.17 -5.36 0.00
CA VAL A 243 21.95 -6.81 0.20
C VAL A 243 20.46 -7.07 0.40
N SER A 244 19.97 -8.22 -0.06
CA SER A 244 18.57 -8.59 0.15
C SER A 244 18.29 -8.82 1.64
N ALA A 245 17.32 -8.07 2.21
CA ALA A 245 16.84 -8.31 3.57
C ALA A 245 16.36 -9.75 3.75
N GLY A 246 15.65 -10.31 2.75
CA GLY A 246 15.24 -11.71 2.78
C GLY A 246 16.39 -12.69 2.88
N ARG A 247 17.51 -12.42 2.20
CA ARG A 247 18.72 -13.25 2.31
C ARG A 247 19.33 -13.19 3.72
N LEU A 248 19.41 -12.02 4.31
CA LEU A 248 19.95 -11.86 5.68
C LEU A 248 19.09 -12.60 6.71
N ILE A 249 17.77 -12.50 6.61
CA ILE A 249 16.81 -13.18 7.49
C ILE A 249 16.88 -14.70 7.31
N ASP A 250 17.05 -15.17 6.07
CA ASP A 250 17.24 -16.59 5.75
C ASP A 250 18.56 -17.15 6.33
N GLN A 251 19.65 -16.42 6.18
CA GLN A 251 20.96 -16.76 6.76
C GLN A 251 20.95 -16.80 8.30
N ALA A 252 20.10 -15.99 8.93
CA ALA A 252 19.84 -16.04 10.37
C ALA A 252 19.00 -17.26 10.81
N GLY A 253 18.57 -18.12 9.87
CA GLY A 253 17.81 -19.34 10.14
C GLY A 253 16.37 -19.09 10.58
N LEU A 254 15.76 -17.96 10.21
CA LEU A 254 14.46 -17.53 10.74
C LEU A 254 13.25 -17.96 9.89
N LYS A 255 13.45 -18.54 8.71
CA LYS A 255 12.34 -19.10 7.92
C LYS A 255 11.52 -20.11 8.74
N GLY A 256 10.20 -20.00 8.65
CA GLY A 256 9.27 -20.88 9.37
C GLY A 256 9.11 -20.56 10.85
N THR A 257 9.84 -19.59 11.40
CA THR A 257 9.68 -19.16 12.79
C THR A 257 8.28 -18.58 12.99
N ARG A 258 7.61 -19.02 14.05
CA ARG A 258 6.23 -18.69 14.35
C ARG A 258 6.09 -18.05 15.71
N VAL A 259 5.24 -17.01 15.80
CA VAL A 259 4.72 -16.44 17.05
C VAL A 259 3.20 -16.36 16.91
N GLY A 260 2.47 -16.96 17.83
CA GLY A 260 1.02 -17.04 17.72
C GLY A 260 0.58 -17.63 16.38
N ASN A 261 -0.20 -16.86 15.62
CA ASN A 261 -0.65 -17.22 14.29
C ASN A 261 0.05 -16.41 13.16
N ALA A 262 1.12 -15.69 13.47
CA ALA A 262 2.02 -15.11 12.48
C ALA A 262 3.26 -15.99 12.28
N MET A 263 3.80 -16.02 11.06
CA MET A 263 4.98 -16.83 10.70
C MET A 263 5.87 -16.09 9.69
N ILE A 264 7.20 -16.18 9.86
CA ILE A 264 8.14 -15.80 8.81
C ILE A 264 8.02 -16.84 7.70
N SER A 265 7.68 -16.39 6.49
CA SER A 265 7.37 -17.32 5.40
C SER A 265 8.54 -18.23 5.06
N PRO A 266 8.31 -19.54 4.88
CA PRO A 266 9.32 -20.46 4.38
C PRO A 266 9.67 -20.20 2.90
N ASP A 267 8.74 -19.62 2.11
CA ASP A 267 8.97 -19.30 0.70
C ASP A 267 9.89 -18.10 0.54
N HIS A 268 9.70 -17.06 1.36
CA HIS A 268 10.48 -15.82 1.30
C HIS A 268 10.65 -15.19 2.68
N ALA A 269 11.85 -15.20 3.23
CA ALA A 269 12.13 -14.82 4.62
C ALA A 269 11.79 -13.36 5.00
N ASN A 270 11.70 -12.43 4.02
CA ASN A 270 11.29 -11.04 4.27
C ASN A 270 9.77 -10.85 4.30
N PHE A 271 8.99 -11.93 4.34
CA PHE A 271 7.53 -11.89 4.41
C PHE A 271 7.06 -12.52 5.72
N ILE A 272 6.21 -11.79 6.43
CA ILE A 272 5.45 -12.33 7.56
C ILE A 272 4.04 -12.64 7.04
N VAL A 273 3.57 -13.85 7.32
CA VAL A 273 2.27 -14.35 6.85
C VAL A 273 1.33 -14.63 8.02
N ASN A 274 0.04 -14.42 7.79
CA ASN A 274 -1.03 -14.74 8.72
C ASN A 274 -1.57 -16.16 8.42
N LEU A 275 -1.40 -17.07 9.36
CA LEU A 275 -1.87 -18.46 9.27
C LEU A 275 -3.37 -18.62 9.55
N GLY A 276 -4.05 -17.53 9.88
CA GLY A 276 -5.44 -17.47 10.32
C GLY A 276 -5.52 -17.03 11.78
N GLY A 277 -6.08 -15.82 12.02
CA GLY A 277 -6.21 -15.25 13.35
C GLY A 277 -4.92 -14.71 13.97
N ALA A 278 -3.91 -14.33 13.17
CA ALA A 278 -2.75 -13.60 13.67
C ALA A 278 -3.17 -12.23 14.21
N THR A 279 -2.45 -11.77 15.22
CA THR A 279 -2.60 -10.45 15.84
C THR A 279 -1.47 -9.51 15.40
N ALA A 280 -1.64 -8.20 15.58
CA ALA A 280 -0.55 -7.24 15.38
C ALA A 280 0.60 -7.52 16.36
N ALA A 281 0.30 -7.92 17.59
CA ALA A 281 1.29 -8.32 18.58
C ALA A 281 2.16 -9.49 18.12
N ASP A 282 1.58 -10.52 17.48
CA ASP A 282 2.33 -11.64 16.90
C ASP A 282 3.34 -11.16 15.84
N VAL A 283 2.89 -10.25 14.96
CA VAL A 283 3.74 -9.68 13.90
C VAL A 283 4.87 -8.84 14.48
N HIS A 284 4.56 -7.99 15.46
CA HIS A 284 5.57 -7.16 16.15
C HIS A 284 6.64 -8.01 16.82
N ALA A 285 6.25 -9.10 17.48
CA ALA A 285 7.20 -10.02 18.10
C ALA A 285 8.16 -10.65 17.08
N LEU A 286 7.65 -11.01 15.88
CA LEU A 286 8.51 -11.50 14.79
C LEU A 286 9.43 -10.41 14.23
N LEU A 287 8.96 -9.16 14.09
CA LEU A 287 9.79 -8.04 13.65
C LEU A 287 10.94 -7.75 14.63
N HIS A 288 10.67 -7.80 15.94
CA HIS A 288 11.68 -7.69 16.98
C HIS A 288 12.70 -8.83 16.90
N LEU A 289 12.23 -10.07 16.80
CA LEU A 289 13.11 -11.25 16.68
C LEU A 289 14.04 -11.15 15.48
N ILE A 290 13.52 -10.69 14.32
CA ILE A 290 14.35 -10.48 13.12
C ILE A 290 15.44 -9.45 13.41
N ARG A 291 15.11 -8.30 14.01
CA ARG A 291 16.10 -7.26 14.33
C ARG A 291 17.18 -7.74 15.30
N GLU A 292 16.82 -8.54 16.30
CA GLU A 292 17.76 -9.11 17.27
C GLU A 292 18.73 -10.13 16.64
N ARG A 293 18.23 -10.94 15.71
CA ARG A 293 18.99 -12.10 15.20
C ARG A 293 19.80 -11.81 13.95
N VAL A 294 19.40 -10.85 13.12
CA VAL A 294 20.07 -10.57 11.84
C VAL A 294 21.38 -9.82 12.04
N GLY A 295 21.53 -9.00 13.08
CA GLY A 295 22.76 -8.27 13.39
C GLY A 295 23.12 -7.11 12.43
N VAL A 296 22.34 -6.92 11.36
CA VAL A 296 22.45 -5.80 10.40
C VAL A 296 21.28 -4.84 10.59
N ALA A 297 21.54 -3.55 10.64
CA ALA A 297 20.49 -2.54 10.73
C ALA A 297 19.63 -2.55 9.46
N MET A 298 18.35 -2.87 9.62
CA MET A 298 17.37 -2.88 8.53
C MET A 298 16.23 -1.89 8.83
N GLU A 299 15.94 -1.05 7.85
CA GLU A 299 14.79 -0.15 7.91
C GLU A 299 13.51 -0.94 7.64
N LEU A 300 12.48 -0.69 8.45
CA LEU A 300 11.17 -1.31 8.26
C LEU A 300 10.53 -0.77 6.97
N GLU A 301 9.99 -1.66 6.14
CA GLU A 301 9.18 -1.27 4.97
C GLU A 301 7.70 -1.17 5.35
N TYR A 302 7.23 -2.00 6.31
CA TYR A 302 5.86 -1.91 6.81
C TYR A 302 5.57 -0.56 7.45
N GLU A 303 4.39 -0.02 7.15
CA GLU A 303 3.76 1.02 7.93
C GLU A 303 3.05 0.43 9.14
N LEU A 304 3.36 0.94 10.33
CA LEU A 304 2.73 0.51 11.58
C LEU A 304 1.75 1.58 12.06
N TRP A 305 0.56 1.16 12.46
CA TRP A 305 -0.46 2.03 12.99
C TRP A 305 -0.89 1.54 14.40
N PRO A 306 -0.66 2.34 15.48
CA PRO A 306 0.17 3.56 15.55
C PRO A 306 1.67 3.25 15.48
N GLU A 307 2.48 4.26 15.12
CA GLU A 307 3.95 4.11 14.98
C GLU A 307 4.65 3.68 16.28
N GLN A 308 4.14 4.09 17.44
CA GLN A 308 4.69 3.81 18.76
C GLN A 308 4.63 2.32 19.16
N ALA A 309 3.89 1.49 18.42
CA ALA A 309 3.74 0.07 18.72
C ALA A 309 5.04 -0.77 18.56
N LEU A 310 6.13 -0.17 18.07
CA LEU A 310 7.46 -0.82 17.98
C LEU A 310 8.51 -0.25 18.95
N SER A 311 8.13 0.62 19.87
CA SER A 311 9.02 0.96 20.99
C SER A 311 9.39 -0.33 21.71
N ALA A 312 10.69 -0.59 21.86
CA ALA A 312 11.16 -1.79 22.55
C ALA A 312 10.45 -1.92 23.92
N PRO A 313 10.10 -3.13 24.36
CA PRO A 313 9.70 -3.31 25.72
C PRO A 313 10.84 -2.76 26.61
N GLU A 314 10.52 -1.87 27.55
CA GLU A 314 11.45 -1.48 28.58
C GLU A 314 12.00 -2.77 29.19
N ARG A 315 13.31 -2.93 29.15
CA ARG A 315 13.95 -4.08 29.80
C ARG A 315 13.68 -3.93 31.30
N ALA A 316 12.84 -4.81 31.82
CA ALA A 316 12.68 -4.98 33.26
C ALA A 316 13.95 -5.56 33.87
#